data_5ed134b1648d303da3837abe214a55f9
#
_entry.id   5ed134b1648d303da3837abe214a55f9
#
_cell.length_a   1.000
_cell.length_b   1.000
_cell.length_c   1.000
_cell.angle_alpha   90.00
_cell.angle_beta   90.00
_cell.angle_gamma   90.00
#
_symmetry.space_group_name_H-M   'P 1'
#
loop_
_entity.id
_entity.type
_entity.pdbx_description
1 polymer ?
#
loop_
_entity_poly.entity_id
_entity_poly.type
_entity_poly.pdbx_seq_one_letter_code
_entity_poly.pdbx_strand_id
1 'polypeptide(L)'
;VGFIDNNYVLNPSPTELETSLLDMVVAGTEDAVLMVESEASELSEDLMLGSVLYGHQEMQKVIKACSDLRAKINPTPWEFAEDEITADFKVKIANDHTEEISAAFKIANKADRGEAIHAIKEKINDANEELDDIERGKLMNAFKSVEKDVVRKSILSNEPRIDGRDLDTVRPIFVETGVLP
;
A
#
# COMPACT_ATOMS: atom_id res chain seq x y z
N VAL A 1 -17.83 9.39 -6.62
CA VAL A 1 -19.23 8.96 -6.44
C VAL A 1 -19.85 9.81 -5.36
N GLY A 2 -20.98 10.45 -5.69
CA GLY A 2 -21.86 11.12 -4.72
C GLY A 2 -23.08 10.26 -4.35
N PHE A 3 -23.78 10.67 -3.30
CA PHE A 3 -25.10 10.12 -2.94
C PHE A 3 -26.10 11.26 -2.67
N ILE A 4 -27.01 11.45 -3.61
CA ILE A 4 -27.95 12.59 -3.67
C ILE A 4 -29.35 12.05 -3.94
N ASP A 5 -30.34 12.49 -3.18
CA ASP A 5 -31.75 12.07 -3.32
C ASP A 5 -31.92 10.54 -3.41
N ASN A 6 -31.21 9.81 -2.54
CA ASN A 6 -31.17 8.34 -2.50
C ASN A 6 -30.63 7.66 -3.78
N ASN A 7 -29.84 8.36 -4.58
CA ASN A 7 -29.22 7.80 -5.78
C ASN A 7 -27.70 7.99 -5.76
N TYR A 8 -26.97 7.00 -6.29
CA TYR A 8 -25.56 7.17 -6.59
C TYR A 8 -25.40 8.05 -7.83
N VAL A 9 -24.52 9.04 -7.73
CA VAL A 9 -24.17 9.98 -8.80
C VAL A 9 -22.73 9.81 -9.19
N LEU A 10 -22.49 9.52 -10.47
CA LEU A 10 -21.13 9.40 -10.99
C LEU A 10 -20.57 10.79 -11.32
N ASN A 11 -19.35 11.05 -10.83
CA ASN A 11 -18.63 12.31 -11.07
C ASN A 11 -19.50 13.55 -10.75
N PRO A 12 -20.03 13.65 -9.53
CA PRO A 12 -20.83 14.80 -9.16
C PRO A 12 -20.03 16.10 -9.35
N SER A 13 -20.70 17.13 -9.85
CA SER A 13 -20.12 18.48 -9.94
C SER A 13 -19.90 19.08 -8.53
N PRO A 14 -19.07 20.12 -8.38
CA PRO A 14 -18.89 20.81 -7.10
C PRO A 14 -20.22 21.28 -6.47
N THR A 15 -21.15 21.77 -7.30
CA THR A 15 -22.48 22.21 -6.80
C THR A 15 -23.33 21.04 -6.32
N GLU A 16 -23.26 19.89 -6.97
CA GLU A 16 -23.98 18.68 -6.53
C GLU A 16 -23.38 18.11 -5.25
N LEU A 17 -22.06 18.23 -5.05
CA LEU A 17 -21.39 17.81 -3.81
C LEU A 17 -21.86 18.62 -2.60
N GLU A 18 -22.28 19.87 -2.74
CA GLU A 18 -22.80 20.69 -1.63
C GLU A 18 -24.04 20.06 -0.94
N THR A 19 -24.80 19.25 -1.68
CA THR A 19 -26.00 18.56 -1.18
C THR A 19 -25.82 17.05 -1.05
N SER A 20 -24.69 16.54 -1.43
CA SER A 20 -24.38 15.10 -1.37
C SER A 20 -24.13 14.64 0.07
N LEU A 21 -24.66 13.48 0.42
CA LEU A 21 -24.32 12.79 1.68
C LEU A 21 -23.06 11.95 1.58
N LEU A 22 -22.43 11.90 0.40
CA LEU A 22 -21.20 11.16 0.12
C LEU A 22 -20.35 11.93 -0.86
N ASP A 23 -19.06 12.05 -0.54
CA ASP A 23 -18.00 12.35 -1.50
C ASP A 23 -16.99 11.20 -1.47
N MET A 24 -16.95 10.39 -2.54
CA MET A 24 -16.13 9.18 -2.59
C MET A 24 -15.33 9.10 -3.88
N VAL A 25 -14.03 8.89 -3.73
CA VAL A 25 -13.13 8.52 -4.84
C VAL A 25 -12.90 7.02 -4.80
N VAL A 26 -13.14 6.36 -5.95
CA VAL A 26 -12.86 4.93 -6.13
C VAL A 26 -11.85 4.79 -7.26
N ALA A 27 -10.75 4.08 -7.00
CA ALA A 27 -9.77 3.71 -8.02
C ALA A 27 -9.65 2.19 -8.11
N GLY A 28 -9.46 1.69 -9.32
CA GLY A 28 -9.42 0.25 -9.53
C GLY A 28 -8.88 -0.16 -10.89
N THR A 29 -8.84 -1.46 -11.08
CA THR A 29 -8.55 -2.13 -12.34
C THR A 29 -9.80 -2.84 -12.86
N GLU A 30 -9.67 -3.58 -13.95
CA GLU A 30 -10.75 -4.42 -14.46
C GLU A 30 -11.27 -5.40 -13.40
N ASP A 31 -10.36 -5.99 -12.63
CA ASP A 31 -10.65 -7.10 -11.71
C ASP A 31 -10.79 -6.69 -10.25
N ALA A 32 -10.35 -5.49 -9.85
CA ALA A 32 -10.25 -5.14 -8.43
C ALA A 32 -10.37 -3.65 -8.14
N VAL A 33 -10.96 -3.32 -6.99
CA VAL A 33 -10.86 -2.01 -6.36
C VAL A 33 -9.52 -1.92 -5.63
N LEU A 34 -8.74 -0.87 -5.88
CA LEU A 34 -7.42 -0.64 -5.32
C LEU A 34 -7.42 0.44 -4.24
N MET A 35 -8.28 1.46 -4.37
CA MET A 35 -8.34 2.58 -3.46
C MET A 35 -9.79 3.03 -3.28
N VAL A 36 -10.14 3.34 -2.05
CA VAL A 36 -11.36 4.04 -1.68
C VAL A 36 -10.99 5.13 -0.69
N GLU A 37 -11.41 6.35 -0.96
CA GLU A 37 -11.29 7.50 -0.06
C GLU A 37 -12.63 8.22 -0.02
N SER A 38 -13.17 8.48 1.16
CA SER A 38 -14.52 9.06 1.26
C SER A 38 -14.73 9.91 2.50
N GLU A 39 -15.60 10.92 2.33
CA GLU A 39 -16.31 11.61 3.40
C GLU A 39 -17.80 11.29 3.28
N ALA A 40 -18.44 10.94 4.40
CA ALA A 40 -19.84 10.53 4.40
C ALA A 40 -20.60 11.07 5.62
N SER A 41 -21.86 11.45 5.41
CA SER A 41 -22.79 11.92 6.45
C SER A 41 -23.62 10.74 6.98
N GLU A 42 -23.00 9.91 7.84
CA GLU A 42 -23.67 8.80 8.59
C GLU A 42 -24.45 7.82 7.69
N LEU A 43 -23.92 7.50 6.50
CA LEU A 43 -24.52 6.50 5.63
C LEU A 43 -24.34 5.09 6.19
N SER A 44 -25.30 4.21 5.91
CA SER A 44 -25.21 2.80 6.32
C SER A 44 -24.10 2.06 5.56
N GLU A 45 -23.58 0.97 6.15
CA GLU A 45 -22.56 0.11 5.54
C GLU A 45 -23.00 -0.41 4.15
N ASP A 46 -24.27 -0.76 4.00
CA ASP A 46 -24.82 -1.22 2.72
C ASP A 46 -24.76 -0.14 1.63
N LEU A 47 -25.08 1.12 1.99
CA LEU A 47 -24.97 2.25 1.06
C LEU A 47 -23.51 2.56 0.72
N MET A 48 -22.60 2.48 1.69
CA MET A 48 -21.16 2.66 1.48
C MET A 48 -20.59 1.56 0.56
N LEU A 49 -20.91 0.30 0.82
CA LEU A 49 -20.49 -0.81 -0.04
C LEU A 49 -21.10 -0.68 -1.45
N GLY A 50 -22.38 -0.33 -1.54
CA GLY A 50 -23.05 -0.11 -2.82
C GLY A 50 -22.40 1.01 -3.64
N SER A 51 -21.92 2.08 -3.01
CA SER A 51 -21.25 3.19 -3.68
C SER A 51 -19.88 2.77 -4.26
N VAL A 52 -19.12 1.93 -3.55
CA VAL A 52 -17.86 1.36 -4.06
C VAL A 52 -18.11 0.47 -5.27
N LEU A 53 -19.10 -0.42 -5.18
CA LEU A 53 -19.48 -1.30 -6.29
C LEU A 53 -19.97 -0.52 -7.51
N TYR A 54 -20.79 0.52 -7.29
CA TYR A 54 -21.24 1.41 -8.34
C TYR A 54 -20.08 2.11 -9.04
N GLY A 55 -19.15 2.71 -8.27
CA GLY A 55 -17.97 3.37 -8.82
C GLY A 55 -17.09 2.41 -9.63
N HIS A 56 -16.86 1.19 -9.12
CA HIS A 56 -16.10 0.16 -9.85
C HIS A 56 -16.80 -0.27 -11.13
N GLN A 57 -18.12 -0.47 -11.11
CA GLN A 57 -18.90 -0.85 -12.28
C GLN A 57 -18.89 0.23 -13.37
N GLU A 58 -19.00 1.50 -12.97
CA GLU A 58 -18.99 2.61 -13.94
C GLU A 58 -17.60 2.81 -14.56
N MET A 59 -16.51 2.63 -13.82
CA MET A 59 -15.15 2.74 -14.39
C MET A 59 -14.85 1.66 -15.44
N GLN A 60 -15.55 0.51 -15.43
CA GLN A 60 -15.35 -0.54 -16.43
C GLN A 60 -15.59 -0.04 -17.85
N LYS A 61 -16.49 0.92 -18.02
CA LYS A 61 -16.78 1.54 -19.35
C LYS A 61 -15.54 2.28 -19.88
N VAL A 62 -14.81 2.98 -18.98
CA VAL A 62 -13.58 3.71 -19.32
C VAL A 62 -12.44 2.73 -19.57
N ILE A 63 -12.28 1.74 -18.72
CA ILE A 63 -11.24 0.70 -18.87
C ILE A 63 -11.42 -0.03 -20.21
N LYS A 64 -12.67 -0.39 -20.54
CA LYS A 64 -12.96 -1.01 -21.83
C LYS A 64 -12.62 -0.09 -23.00
N ALA A 65 -12.97 1.19 -22.93
CA ALA A 65 -12.64 2.14 -23.99
C ALA A 65 -11.13 2.28 -24.20
N CYS A 66 -10.34 2.30 -23.09
CA CYS A 66 -8.88 2.31 -23.15
C CYS A 66 -8.33 1.03 -23.79
N SER A 67 -8.87 -0.13 -23.42
CA SER A 67 -8.48 -1.43 -24.00
C SER A 67 -8.81 -1.53 -25.48
N ASP A 68 -9.99 -1.07 -25.88
CA ASP A 68 -10.40 -1.03 -27.29
C ASP A 68 -9.50 -0.08 -28.12
N LEU A 69 -9.14 1.08 -27.57
CA LEU A 69 -8.20 2.01 -28.20
C LEU A 69 -6.82 1.39 -28.34
N ARG A 70 -6.31 0.76 -27.29
CA ARG A 70 -5.01 0.04 -27.31
C ARG A 70 -5.01 -1.04 -28.41
N ALA A 71 -6.08 -1.81 -28.50
CA ALA A 71 -6.19 -2.86 -29.54
C ALA A 71 -6.20 -2.29 -30.96
N LYS A 72 -6.83 -1.12 -31.17
CA LYS A 72 -6.86 -0.44 -32.50
C LYS A 72 -5.51 0.13 -32.89
N ILE A 73 -4.80 0.76 -31.96
CA ILE A 73 -3.50 1.41 -32.22
C ILE A 73 -2.39 0.36 -32.26
N ASN A 74 -2.52 -0.72 -31.49
CA ASN A 74 -1.51 -1.77 -31.30
C ASN A 74 -0.10 -1.16 -31.06
N PRO A 75 0.08 -0.33 -30.01
CA PRO A 75 1.35 0.35 -29.76
C PRO A 75 2.43 -0.68 -29.43
N THR A 76 3.67 -0.41 -29.84
CA THR A 76 4.81 -1.20 -29.38
C THR A 76 4.98 -1.03 -27.87
N PRO A 77 4.94 -2.10 -27.07
CA PRO A 77 5.18 -2.00 -25.65
C PRO A 77 6.56 -1.41 -25.34
N TRP A 78 6.67 -0.64 -24.28
CA TRP A 78 7.97 -0.25 -23.76
C TRP A 78 8.63 -1.48 -23.13
N GLU A 79 9.88 -1.68 -23.47
CA GLU A 79 10.70 -2.71 -22.83
C GLU A 79 11.30 -2.12 -21.56
N PHE A 80 11.04 -2.78 -20.44
CA PHE A 80 11.67 -2.47 -19.16
C PHE A 80 12.64 -3.61 -18.86
N ALA A 81 13.92 -3.30 -18.85
CA ALA A 81 14.93 -4.22 -18.35
C ALA A 81 14.79 -4.31 -16.82
N GLU A 82 14.85 -5.52 -16.26
CA GLU A 82 15.05 -5.68 -14.83
C GLU A 82 16.42 -5.09 -14.44
N ASP A 83 16.45 -4.40 -13.32
CA ASP A 83 17.68 -3.86 -12.78
C ASP A 83 18.47 -4.98 -12.08
N GLU A 84 19.41 -5.59 -12.81
CA GLU A 84 20.23 -6.71 -12.33
C GLU A 84 20.97 -6.35 -11.02
N ILE A 85 21.46 -5.12 -10.89
CA ILE A 85 22.18 -4.66 -9.69
C ILE A 85 21.27 -4.72 -8.47
N THR A 86 20.00 -4.29 -8.61
CA THR A 86 19.02 -4.37 -7.51
C THR A 86 18.68 -5.82 -7.17
N ALA A 87 18.60 -6.70 -8.15
CA ALA A 87 18.37 -8.13 -7.93
C ALA A 87 19.53 -8.79 -7.17
N ASP A 88 20.77 -8.50 -7.54
CA ASP A 88 21.97 -9.01 -6.87
C ASP A 88 22.06 -8.51 -5.42
N PHE A 89 21.81 -7.22 -5.18
CA PHE A 89 21.74 -6.68 -3.82
C PHE A 89 20.66 -7.37 -2.99
N LYS A 90 19.50 -7.62 -3.57
CA LYS A 90 18.42 -8.33 -2.87
C LYS A 90 18.83 -9.73 -2.45
N VAL A 91 19.47 -10.49 -3.34
CA VAL A 91 19.97 -11.84 -3.05
C VAL A 91 21.03 -11.80 -1.95
N LYS A 92 22.00 -10.89 -2.04
CA LYS A 92 23.05 -10.72 -1.04
C LYS A 92 22.46 -10.38 0.33
N ILE A 93 21.61 -9.36 0.40
CA ILE A 93 20.96 -8.94 1.67
C ILE A 93 20.11 -10.08 2.24
N ALA A 94 19.36 -10.79 1.40
CA ALA A 94 18.55 -11.91 1.85
C ALA A 94 19.39 -13.03 2.46
N ASN A 95 20.53 -13.36 1.85
CA ASN A 95 21.42 -14.40 2.36
C ASN A 95 22.12 -13.99 3.65
N ASP A 96 22.57 -12.75 3.75
CA ASP A 96 23.46 -12.31 4.84
C ASP A 96 22.69 -11.75 6.05
N HIS A 97 21.46 -11.22 5.85
CA HIS A 97 20.76 -10.41 6.85
C HIS A 97 19.33 -10.84 7.17
N THR A 98 18.77 -11.86 6.52
CA THR A 98 17.37 -12.29 6.77
C THR A 98 17.11 -12.64 8.23
N GLU A 99 18.06 -13.31 8.90
CA GLU A 99 17.91 -13.71 10.31
C GLU A 99 17.92 -12.48 11.23
N GLU A 100 18.84 -11.53 11.02
CA GLU A 100 18.93 -10.29 11.79
C GLU A 100 17.65 -9.43 11.60
N ILE A 101 17.17 -9.30 10.38
CA ILE A 101 15.92 -8.58 10.05
C ILE A 101 14.73 -9.25 10.72
N SER A 102 14.64 -10.58 10.65
CA SER A 102 13.56 -11.34 11.29
C SER A 102 13.58 -11.19 12.81
N ALA A 103 14.76 -11.21 13.43
CA ALA A 103 14.92 -10.99 14.86
C ALA A 103 14.49 -9.56 15.26
N ALA A 104 14.87 -8.55 14.49
CA ALA A 104 14.46 -7.17 14.73
C ALA A 104 12.94 -7.00 14.67
N PHE A 105 12.25 -7.64 13.72
CA PHE A 105 10.79 -7.59 13.63
C PHE A 105 10.04 -8.32 14.74
N LYS A 106 10.71 -9.15 15.56
CA LYS A 106 10.14 -9.78 16.76
C LYS A 106 10.21 -8.87 18.01
N ILE A 107 10.85 -7.72 17.92
CA ILE A 107 10.89 -6.73 19.02
C ILE A 107 9.52 -6.04 19.08
N ALA A 108 8.81 -6.22 20.20
CA ALA A 108 7.45 -5.71 20.37
C ALA A 108 7.40 -4.16 20.43
N ASN A 109 8.35 -3.54 21.14
CA ASN A 109 8.43 -2.08 21.21
C ASN A 109 8.76 -1.47 19.84
N LYS A 110 7.97 -0.48 19.40
CA LYS A 110 8.13 0.14 18.08
C LYS A 110 9.44 0.93 17.96
N ALA A 111 9.86 1.65 19.01
CA ALA A 111 11.08 2.45 19.00
C ALA A 111 12.30 1.54 18.92
N ASP A 112 12.41 0.57 19.82
CA ASP A 112 13.53 -0.39 19.90
C ASP A 112 13.66 -1.20 18.59
N ARG A 113 12.52 -1.60 18.01
CA ARG A 113 12.48 -2.25 16.69
C ARG A 113 13.02 -1.34 15.60
N GLY A 114 12.61 -0.06 15.62
CA GLY A 114 13.10 0.94 14.67
C GLY A 114 14.61 1.13 14.76
N GLU A 115 15.16 1.21 15.95
CA GLU A 115 16.60 1.31 16.19
C GLU A 115 17.35 0.05 15.71
N ALA A 116 16.83 -1.14 16.00
CA ALA A 116 17.43 -2.38 15.53
C ALA A 116 17.48 -2.47 13.98
N ILE A 117 16.40 -2.11 13.31
CA ILE A 117 16.35 -2.06 11.84
C ILE A 117 17.30 -0.99 11.29
N HIS A 118 17.38 0.17 11.95
CA HIS A 118 18.30 1.23 11.55
C HIS A 118 19.76 0.79 11.66
N ALA A 119 20.13 0.14 12.74
CA ALA A 119 21.48 -0.40 12.93
C ALA A 119 21.88 -1.42 11.84
N ILE A 120 20.94 -2.27 11.39
CA ILE A 120 21.19 -3.20 10.28
C ILE A 120 21.41 -2.42 8.98
N LYS A 121 20.64 -1.35 8.73
CA LYS A 121 20.81 -0.49 7.54
C LYS A 121 22.14 0.22 7.54
N GLU A 122 22.57 0.76 8.67
CA GLU A 122 23.90 1.39 8.81
C GLU A 122 25.01 0.38 8.54
N LYS A 123 24.96 -0.81 9.17
CA LYS A 123 25.92 -1.90 8.92
C LYS A 123 26.03 -2.26 7.43
N ILE A 124 24.91 -2.32 6.71
CA ILE A 124 24.89 -2.61 5.28
C ILE A 124 25.47 -1.45 4.48
N ASN A 125 25.16 -0.20 4.83
CA ASN A 125 25.74 0.98 4.18
C ASN A 125 27.25 1.07 4.38
N ASP A 126 27.73 0.87 5.59
CA ASP A 126 29.15 0.92 5.93
C ASP A 126 29.94 -0.18 5.21
N ALA A 127 29.33 -1.35 5.05
CA ALA A 127 29.94 -2.45 4.28
C ALA A 127 29.98 -2.21 2.75
N ASN A 128 29.39 -1.13 2.26
CA ASN A 128 29.31 -0.78 0.83
C ASN A 128 29.57 0.73 0.64
N GLU A 129 30.59 1.27 1.32
CA GLU A 129 30.95 2.70 1.26
C GLU A 129 31.39 3.17 -0.13
N GLU A 130 31.89 2.24 -0.96
CA GLU A 130 32.37 2.50 -2.31
C GLU A 130 31.26 2.80 -3.32
N LEU A 131 30.00 2.52 -2.99
CA LEU A 131 28.87 2.73 -3.89
C LEU A 131 28.57 4.22 -4.08
N ASP A 132 28.21 4.59 -5.30
CA ASP A 132 27.68 5.92 -5.58
C ASP A 132 26.25 6.10 -5.03
N ASP A 133 25.72 7.33 -5.11
CA ASP A 133 24.39 7.65 -4.57
C ASP A 133 23.24 6.87 -5.25
N ILE A 134 23.39 6.54 -6.55
CA ILE A 134 22.40 5.80 -7.32
C ILE A 134 22.41 4.33 -6.89
N GLU A 135 23.57 3.72 -6.80
CA GLU A 135 23.75 2.34 -6.37
C GLU A 135 23.34 2.18 -4.91
N ARG A 136 23.67 3.14 -4.05
CA ARG A 136 23.21 3.18 -2.65
C ARG A 136 21.69 3.25 -2.55
N GLY A 137 21.02 4.02 -3.41
CA GLY A 137 19.57 4.04 -3.54
C GLY A 137 19.00 2.67 -3.90
N LYS A 138 19.63 1.97 -4.84
CA LYS A 138 19.25 0.60 -5.24
C LYS A 138 19.47 -0.41 -4.11
N LEU A 139 20.58 -0.33 -3.39
CA LEU A 139 20.88 -1.16 -2.23
C LEU A 139 19.79 -1.00 -1.16
N MET A 140 19.39 0.23 -0.85
CA MET A 140 18.32 0.50 0.14
C MET A 140 16.94 0.05 -0.32
N ASN A 141 16.64 0.11 -1.61
CA ASN A 141 15.42 -0.44 -2.17
C ASN A 141 15.39 -1.97 -2.10
N ALA A 142 16.53 -2.61 -2.36
CA ALA A 142 16.69 -4.04 -2.18
C ALA A 142 16.49 -4.45 -0.71
N PHE A 143 17.06 -3.70 0.25
CA PHE A 143 16.83 -3.90 1.67
C PHE A 143 15.34 -3.84 2.04
N LYS A 144 14.63 -2.78 1.61
CA LYS A 144 13.17 -2.65 1.83
C LYS A 144 12.39 -3.83 1.24
N SER A 145 12.83 -4.36 0.11
CA SER A 145 12.22 -5.53 -0.50
C SER A 145 12.38 -6.77 0.37
N VAL A 146 13.57 -6.98 0.94
CA VAL A 146 13.82 -8.10 1.87
C VAL A 146 13.04 -7.93 3.18
N GLU A 147 13.00 -6.73 3.76
CA GLU A 147 12.16 -6.42 4.92
C GLU A 147 10.69 -6.84 4.68
N LYS A 148 10.14 -6.43 3.53
CA LYS A 148 8.77 -6.76 3.13
C LYS A 148 8.57 -8.28 3.01
N ASP A 149 9.52 -8.97 2.38
CA ASP A 149 9.44 -10.42 2.18
C ASP A 149 9.50 -11.18 3.51
N VAL A 150 10.37 -10.75 4.45
CA VAL A 150 10.48 -11.32 5.80
C VAL A 150 9.18 -11.18 6.57
N VAL A 151 8.62 -9.97 6.65
CA VAL A 151 7.37 -9.69 7.38
C VAL A 151 6.20 -10.45 6.74
N ARG A 152 6.09 -10.43 5.42
CA ARG A 152 5.02 -11.12 4.72
C ARG A 152 5.08 -12.64 4.91
N LYS A 153 6.28 -13.22 4.85
CA LYS A 153 6.50 -14.65 5.09
C LYS A 153 6.10 -15.05 6.51
N SER A 154 6.45 -14.25 7.50
CA SER A 154 6.06 -14.47 8.90
C SER A 154 4.53 -14.52 9.04
N ILE A 155 3.81 -13.53 8.50
CA ILE A 155 2.34 -13.49 8.53
C ILE A 155 1.73 -14.69 7.80
N LEU A 156 2.23 -15.04 6.63
CA LEU A 156 1.74 -16.20 5.87
C LEU A 156 2.02 -17.53 6.55
N SER A 157 3.00 -17.57 7.46
CA SER A 157 3.33 -18.73 8.31
C SER A 157 2.52 -18.76 9.62
N ASN A 158 1.50 -17.91 9.75
CA ASN A 158 0.66 -17.76 10.94
C ASN A 158 1.44 -17.35 12.22
N GLU A 159 2.58 -16.67 12.06
CA GLU A 159 3.24 -16.03 13.19
C GLU A 159 2.44 -14.80 13.64
N PRO A 160 2.57 -14.36 14.90
CA PRO A 160 1.94 -13.14 15.38
C PRO A 160 2.33 -11.92 14.54
N ARG A 161 1.45 -10.91 14.49
CA ARG A 161 1.76 -9.63 13.87
C ARG A 161 2.91 -8.93 14.59
N ILE A 162 3.54 -7.94 13.93
CA ILE A 162 4.68 -7.19 14.46
C ILE A 162 4.42 -6.59 15.86
N ASP A 163 3.18 -6.24 16.16
CA ASP A 163 2.76 -5.71 17.46
C ASP A 163 2.35 -6.81 18.47
N GLY A 164 2.59 -8.07 18.15
CA GLY A 164 2.34 -9.22 19.02
C GLY A 164 0.90 -9.73 19.01
N ARG A 165 -0.02 -9.09 18.28
CA ARG A 165 -1.39 -9.59 18.13
C ARG A 165 -1.43 -10.83 17.24
N ASP A 166 -2.42 -11.66 17.42
CA ASP A 166 -2.80 -12.68 16.44
C ASP A 166 -3.37 -12.03 15.15
N LEU A 167 -3.78 -12.86 14.19
CA LEU A 167 -4.25 -12.38 12.89
C LEU A 167 -5.68 -11.81 12.94
N ASP A 168 -6.46 -12.17 13.96
CA ASP A 168 -7.89 -11.83 14.07
C ASP A 168 -8.15 -10.70 15.08
N THR A 169 -7.25 -10.46 16.02
CA THR A 169 -7.41 -9.42 17.05
C THR A 169 -7.36 -8.03 16.44
N VAL A 170 -8.44 -7.28 16.59
CA VAL A 170 -8.52 -5.85 16.24
C VAL A 170 -7.84 -5.01 17.31
N ARG A 171 -7.11 -3.97 16.92
CA ARG A 171 -6.50 -3.03 17.89
C ARG A 171 -7.59 -2.32 18.70
N PRO A 172 -7.39 -2.14 20.03
CA PRO A 172 -8.32 -1.34 20.84
C PRO A 172 -8.37 0.10 20.32
N ILE A 173 -9.57 0.66 20.30
CA ILE A 173 -9.76 2.08 20.02
C ILE A 173 -9.33 2.86 21.27
N PHE A 174 -8.41 3.81 21.08
CA PHE A 174 -7.97 4.73 22.12
C PHE A 174 -8.27 6.17 21.70
N VAL A 175 -8.91 6.92 22.58
CA VAL A 175 -9.24 8.34 22.38
C VAL A 175 -8.85 9.11 23.64
N GLU A 176 -8.08 10.16 23.48
CA GLU A 176 -7.71 11.08 24.55
C GLU A 176 -7.94 12.51 24.07
N THR A 177 -8.65 13.30 24.87
CA THR A 177 -8.96 14.71 24.56
C THR A 177 -8.14 15.63 25.45
N GLY A 178 -7.86 16.87 24.95
CA GLY A 178 -7.13 17.87 25.72
C GLY A 178 -5.62 17.61 25.85
N VAL A 179 -5.02 16.79 24.96
CA VAL A 179 -3.59 16.50 24.94
C VAL A 179 -2.75 17.59 24.27
N LEU A 180 -3.39 18.47 23.52
CA LEU A 180 -2.75 19.65 22.92
C LEU A 180 -3.08 20.90 23.74
N PRO A 181 -2.10 21.85 23.94
CA PRO A 181 -2.32 23.10 24.63
C PRO A 181 -3.25 24.03 23.89
#